data_a35cae37a84cd256d0ca900117df6c4d
#
_entry.id   a35cae37a84cd256d0ca900117df6c4d
#
_cell.length_a   1.000
_cell.length_b   1.000
_cell.length_c   1.000
_cell.angle_alpha   90.00
_cell.angle_beta   90.00
_cell.angle_gamma   90.00
#
_symmetry.space_group_name_H-M   'P 1'
#
loop_
_entity.id
_entity.type
_entity.pdbx_description
1 polymer ?
#
loop_
_entity_poly.entity_id
_entity_poly.type
_entity_poly.pdbx_seq_one_letter_code
_entity_poly.pdbx_strand_id
1 'polypeptide(L)' 'MNRKTRDKTAPKYKALDMTEHALKVAIRTIDRHAGEGYAKAHPELISAFMTTVAANFATL' A
#
# COMPACT_ATOMS: atom_id res chain seq x y z
N MET A 1 -8.02 28.00 4.86
CA MET A 1 -7.83 27.35 4.76
C MET A 1 -7.56 26.79 4.34
N ASN A 2 -7.43 26.69 4.17
CA ASN A 2 -7.24 25.95 3.80
C ASN A 2 -6.64 25.38 3.73
N ARG A 3 -6.56 25.22 4.02
CA ARG A 3 -6.08 24.52 4.03
C ARG A 3 -5.70 23.79 3.70
N LYS A 4 -5.80 23.83 3.79
CA LYS A 4 -5.63 23.13 3.58
C LYS A 4 -5.32 22.45 3.00
N THR A 5 -5.26 22.67 2.98
CA THR A 5 -5.05 22.09 2.45
C THR A 5 -4.65 21.21 2.20
N ARG A 6 -4.58 21.02 3.08
CA ARG A 6 -4.30 19.95 2.74
C ARG A 6 -4.31 19.63 1.46
N ASP A 7 -3.55 19.71 1.07
CA ASP A 7 -3.69 19.74 -0.34
C ASP A 7 -3.37 18.36 -0.91
N LYS A 8 -4.40 17.59 -1.08
CA LYS A 8 -4.25 16.19 -1.52
C LYS A 8 -3.97 16.08 -3.00
N THR A 9 -4.02 17.19 -3.70
CA THR A 9 -3.71 17.16 -5.12
C THR A 9 -2.21 17.29 -5.40
N ALA A 10 -1.42 17.64 -4.38
CA ALA A 10 0.01 17.72 -4.55
C ALA A 10 0.59 16.35 -4.87
N PRO A 11 1.54 16.24 -5.83
CA PRO A 11 2.08 14.94 -6.22
C PRO A 11 2.62 14.10 -5.07
N LYS A 12 3.29 14.73 -4.12
CA LYS A 12 3.85 13.99 -3.00
C LYS A 12 2.78 13.35 -2.13
N TYR A 13 1.66 14.05 -1.94
CA TYR A 13 0.58 13.50 -1.15
C TYR A 13 -0.12 12.37 -1.89
N LYS A 14 -0.26 12.52 -3.19
CA LYS A 14 -0.87 11.49 -4.00
C LYS A 14 -0.04 10.19 -3.96
N ALA A 15 1.28 10.33 -4.03
CA ALA A 15 2.15 9.16 -3.96
C ALA A 15 2.04 8.47 -2.61
N LEU A 16 1.94 9.25 -1.52
CA LEU A 16 1.77 8.67 -0.19
C LEU A 16 0.44 7.95 -0.07
N ASP A 17 -0.63 8.55 -0.63
CA ASP A 17 -1.95 7.92 -0.60
C ASP A 17 -1.92 6.59 -1.35
N MET A 18 -1.27 6.54 -2.50
CA MET A 18 -1.19 5.32 -3.29
C MET A 18 -0.40 4.25 -2.56
N THR A 19 0.70 4.65 -1.90
CA THR A 19 1.50 3.70 -1.14
C THR A 19 0.71 3.14 0.03
N GLU A 20 -0.02 4.00 0.73
CA GLU A 20 -0.84 3.56 1.84
C GLU A 20 -1.94 2.62 1.37
N HIS A 21 -2.56 2.94 0.24
CA HIS A 21 -3.58 2.07 -0.32
C HIS A 21 -3.00 0.70 -0.69
N ALA A 22 -1.83 0.68 -1.31
CA ALA A 22 -1.19 -0.57 -1.68
C ALA A 22 -0.87 -1.41 -0.44
N LEU A 23 -0.46 -0.76 0.64
CA LEU A 23 -0.19 -1.44 1.89
C LEU A 23 -1.44 -2.12 2.43
N LYS A 24 -2.56 -1.40 2.43
CA LYS A 24 -3.82 -1.95 2.90
C LYS A 24 -4.26 -3.14 2.06
N VAL A 25 -4.09 -3.02 0.74
CA VAL A 25 -4.43 -4.12 -0.16
C VAL A 25 -3.55 -5.33 0.10
N ALA A 26 -2.25 -5.09 0.32
CA ALA A 26 -1.31 -6.18 0.60
C ALA A 26 -1.72 -6.94 1.86
N ILE A 27 -2.01 -6.21 2.93
CA ILE A 27 -2.38 -6.83 4.19
C ILE A 27 -3.67 -7.62 4.02
N ARG A 28 -4.66 -7.03 3.38
CA ARG A 28 -5.96 -7.67 3.19
C ARG A 28 -5.84 -8.92 2.33
N THR A 29 -5.05 -8.84 1.27
CA THR A 29 -4.87 -9.97 0.37
C THR A 29 -4.17 -11.13 1.06
N ILE A 30 -3.11 -10.83 1.80
CA ILE A 30 -2.37 -11.86 2.52
C ILE A 30 -3.29 -12.52 3.55
N ASP A 31 -4.03 -11.71 4.31
CA ASP A 31 -4.90 -12.24 5.35
C ASP A 31 -6.02 -13.10 4.75
N ARG A 32 -6.53 -12.70 3.59
CA ARG A 32 -7.60 -13.46 2.96
C ARG A 32 -7.14 -14.85 2.55
N HIS A 33 -5.89 -14.98 2.12
CA HIS A 33 -5.39 -16.27 1.65
C HIS A 33 -4.74 -17.09 2.75
N ALA A 34 -4.14 -16.45 3.74
CA ALA A 34 -3.36 -17.16 4.76
C ALA A 34 -4.02 -17.15 6.14
N GLY A 35 -5.03 -16.29 6.34
CA GLY A 35 -5.71 -16.21 7.62
C GLY A 35 -5.59 -14.83 8.23
N GLU A 36 -6.60 -14.46 8.99
CA GLU A 36 -6.66 -13.13 9.60
C GLU A 36 -5.46 -12.91 10.52
N GLY A 37 -4.79 -11.78 10.35
CA GLY A 37 -3.64 -11.43 11.17
C GLY A 37 -2.32 -11.99 10.69
N TYR A 38 -2.34 -12.79 9.62
CA TYR A 38 -1.12 -13.41 9.14
C TYR A 38 -0.11 -12.39 8.63
N ALA A 39 -0.59 -11.37 7.92
CA ALA A 39 0.30 -10.34 7.39
C ALA A 39 1.00 -9.59 8.52
N LYS A 40 0.28 -9.28 9.57
CA LYS A 40 0.83 -8.56 10.71
C LYS A 40 1.93 -9.40 11.40
N ALA A 41 1.75 -10.70 11.43
CA ALA A 41 2.72 -11.59 12.05
C ALA A 41 3.92 -11.85 11.13
N HIS A 42 3.78 -11.56 9.84
CA HIS A 42 4.83 -11.81 8.85
C HIS A 42 5.07 -10.59 7.98
N PRO A 43 5.67 -9.53 8.56
CA PRO A 43 5.89 -8.29 7.81
C PRO A 43 6.74 -8.48 6.57
N GLU A 44 7.57 -9.52 6.54
CA GLU A 44 8.39 -9.79 5.34
C GLU A 44 7.50 -10.11 4.13
N LEU A 45 6.32 -10.67 4.35
CA LEU A 45 5.40 -10.95 3.26
C LEU A 45 4.79 -9.68 2.72
N ILE A 46 4.52 -8.72 3.59
CA ILE A 46 4.01 -7.43 3.15
C ILE A 46 5.03 -6.76 2.24
N SER A 47 6.29 -6.77 2.64
CA SER A 47 7.36 -6.18 1.86
C SER A 47 7.50 -6.85 0.50
N ALA A 48 7.46 -8.18 0.47
CA ALA A 48 7.57 -8.93 -0.78
C ALA A 48 6.39 -8.63 -1.70
N PHE A 49 5.19 -8.55 -1.15
CA PHE A 49 4.00 -8.23 -1.93
C PHE A 49 4.12 -6.84 -2.55
N MET A 50 4.54 -5.86 -1.76
CA MET A 50 4.68 -4.50 -2.24
C MET A 50 5.72 -4.41 -3.35
N THR A 51 6.82 -5.12 -3.21
CA THR A 51 7.86 -5.14 -4.24
C THR A 51 7.32 -5.74 -5.53
N THR A 52 6.55 -6.81 -5.43
CA THR A 52 5.97 -7.47 -6.60
C THR A 52 4.98 -6.55 -7.31
N VAL A 53 4.14 -5.86 -6.54
CA VAL A 53 3.18 -4.91 -7.11
C VAL A 53 3.91 -3.81 -7.87
N ALA A 54 4.97 -3.27 -7.28
CA ALA A 54 5.73 -2.20 -7.91
C ALA A 54 6.36 -2.68 -9.21
N ALA A 55 6.90 -3.91 -9.22
CA ALA A 55 7.51 -4.48 -10.41
C ALA A 55 6.47 -4.67 -11.51
N ASN A 56 5.28 -5.12 -11.15
CA ASN A 56 4.21 -5.33 -12.13
C ASN A 56 3.78 -4.01 -12.75
N PHE A 57 3.66 -2.97 -11.94
CA PHE A 57 3.29 -1.66 -12.47
C PHE A 57 4.37 -1.08 -13.37
N ALA A 58 5.62 -1.39 -13.10
CA ALA A 58 6.72 -0.89 -13.89
C ALA A 58 6.73 -1.48 -15.31
N THR A 59 6.10 -2.64 -15.50
CA THR A 59 6.11 -3.34 -16.79
C THR A 59 4.83 -3.16 -17.58
N LEU A 60 3.89 -2.42 -17.06
CA LEU A 60 2.62 -2.19 -17.76
C LEU A 60 2.76 -1.29 -18.97
#